data_b98f3299a6dac7984eec7881b6b60a61
#
_entry.id   b98f3299a6dac7984eec7881b6b60a61
#
_cell.length_a   1.000
_cell.length_b   1.000
_cell.length_c   1.000
_cell.angle_alpha   90.00
_cell.angle_beta   90.00
_cell.angle_gamma   90.00
#
_symmetry.space_group_name_H-M   'P 1'
#
loop_
_entity.id
_entity.type
_entity.pdbx_description
1 polymer ?
#
loop_
_entity_poly.entity_id
_entity_poly.type
_entity_poly.pdbx_seq_one_letter_code
_entity_poly.pdbx_strand_id
1 'polypeptide(L)'
;MKPRKVKKLDPRGPLGENAARIVQVRLDELRSFIPAALHEDCMVEQHDMRIAAKRLRYILEATEFCFGRSGPAARRRAKDLQGILGELHDCDVMLPRVEHHLAELRSADAGAVRERAGNAGDLDPALAARAPHRTAYRGLEVLAVYVEARRRLLFERFREFWEEQERAGTWDRLDRAAERTLEDARIRREAMERAERAARALADAEGAEREAAARARRAAEELRLARHDAGSNG
;
A
#
# COMPACT_ATOMS: atom_id res chain seq x y z
N MET A 1 12.62 -1.50 -2.66
CA MET A 1 11.90 -0.26 -3.06
C MET A 1 11.54 0.63 -1.86
N LYS A 2 11.73 2.00 -1.95
CA LYS A 2 11.21 2.96 -0.96
C LYS A 2 9.71 3.23 -1.21
N PRO A 3 8.88 3.34 -0.16
CA PRO A 3 7.46 3.62 -0.33
C PRO A 3 7.24 5.04 -0.88
N ARG A 4 6.25 5.22 -1.75
CA ARG A 4 5.80 6.55 -2.18
C ARG A 4 5.29 7.34 -0.98
N LYS A 5 5.66 8.61 -0.89
CA LYS A 5 5.24 9.49 0.21
C LYS A 5 3.77 9.86 0.05
N VAL A 6 2.99 9.67 1.11
CA VAL A 6 1.60 10.14 1.17
C VAL A 6 1.59 11.60 1.64
N LYS A 7 0.97 12.47 0.86
CA LYS A 7 0.85 13.90 1.16
C LYS A 7 -0.49 14.21 1.84
N LYS A 8 -0.56 15.35 2.53
CA LYS A 8 -1.80 15.89 3.12
C LYS A 8 -2.47 14.95 4.16
N LEU A 9 -1.68 14.16 4.88
CA LEU A 9 -2.19 13.43 6.04
C LEU A 9 -2.39 14.40 7.20
N ASP A 10 -3.56 14.29 7.85
CA ASP A 10 -3.86 15.04 9.07
C ASP A 10 -4.01 14.06 10.25
N PRO A 11 -3.05 14.04 11.21
CA PRO A 11 -3.13 13.13 12.36
C PRO A 11 -4.37 13.34 13.25
N ARG A 12 -5.00 14.52 13.19
CA ARG A 12 -6.22 14.85 13.93
C ARG A 12 -7.48 14.76 13.06
N GLY A 13 -7.30 14.53 11.77
CA GLY A 13 -8.40 14.44 10.80
C GLY A 13 -9.13 13.10 10.84
N PRO A 14 -10.26 12.99 10.12
CA PRO A 14 -11.05 11.77 10.05
C PRO A 14 -10.23 10.59 9.52
N LEU A 15 -10.35 9.44 10.18
CA LEU A 15 -9.64 8.21 9.77
C LEU A 15 -9.92 7.84 8.31
N GLY A 16 -11.18 7.91 7.87
CA GLY A 16 -11.57 7.58 6.50
C GLY A 16 -10.86 8.42 5.44
N GLU A 17 -10.68 9.72 5.69
CA GLU A 17 -9.98 10.63 4.78
C GLU A 17 -8.49 10.26 4.67
N ASN A 18 -7.83 10.04 5.80
CA ASN A 18 -6.43 9.61 5.81
C ASN A 18 -6.25 8.24 5.16
N ALA A 19 -7.14 7.29 5.46
CA ALA A 19 -7.14 5.95 4.87
C ALA A 19 -7.29 6.02 3.35
N ALA A 20 -8.22 6.84 2.84
CA ALA A 20 -8.45 7.00 1.42
C ALA A 20 -7.22 7.55 0.70
N ARG A 21 -6.55 8.58 1.25
CA ARG A 21 -5.29 9.13 0.71
C ARG A 21 -4.17 8.09 0.67
N ILE A 22 -4.05 7.28 1.73
CA ILE A 22 -3.03 6.23 1.78
C ILE A 22 -3.36 5.15 0.76
N VAL A 23 -4.60 4.67 0.68
CA VAL A 23 -5.04 3.61 -0.24
C VAL A 23 -4.81 4.02 -1.69
N GLN A 24 -5.17 5.25 -2.10
CA GLN A 24 -4.90 5.73 -3.45
C GLN A 24 -3.41 5.68 -3.80
N VAL A 25 -2.54 6.21 -2.93
CA VAL A 25 -1.09 6.19 -3.16
C VAL A 25 -0.55 4.76 -3.23
N ARG A 26 -1.06 3.82 -2.40
CA ARG A 26 -0.62 2.41 -2.42
C ARG A 26 -1.14 1.69 -3.66
N LEU A 27 -2.33 2.01 -4.13
CA LEU A 27 -2.90 1.46 -5.35
C LEU A 27 -2.14 1.95 -6.59
N ASP A 28 -1.82 3.25 -6.66
CA ASP A 28 -0.98 3.81 -7.72
C ASP A 28 0.43 3.22 -7.72
N GLU A 29 0.99 2.97 -6.51
CA GLU A 29 2.28 2.30 -6.35
C GLU A 29 2.21 0.88 -6.92
N LEU A 30 1.17 0.11 -6.61
CA LEU A 30 0.95 -1.24 -7.13
C LEU A 30 0.83 -1.25 -8.67
N ARG A 31 -0.03 -0.40 -9.22
CA ARG A 31 -0.27 -0.32 -10.67
C ARG A 31 0.94 0.14 -11.46
N SER A 32 1.83 0.92 -10.87
CA SER A 32 3.00 1.45 -11.56
C SER A 32 4.02 0.40 -11.98
N PHE A 33 3.93 -0.82 -11.49
CA PHE A 33 4.77 -1.93 -11.94
C PHE A 33 4.27 -2.59 -13.21
N ILE A 34 3.05 -2.32 -13.63
CA ILE A 34 2.49 -2.79 -14.89
C ILE A 34 2.84 -1.77 -16.00
N PRO A 35 3.27 -2.20 -17.20
CA PRO A 35 3.30 -3.60 -17.68
C PRO A 35 4.58 -4.39 -17.33
N ALA A 36 5.64 -3.75 -16.79
CA ALA A 36 6.95 -4.38 -16.62
C ALA A 36 6.91 -5.70 -15.85
N ALA A 37 6.18 -5.77 -14.72
CA ALA A 37 6.06 -7.00 -13.93
C ALA A 37 5.37 -8.16 -14.68
N LEU A 38 4.68 -7.90 -15.79
CA LEU A 38 4.06 -8.92 -16.64
C LEU A 38 5.03 -9.54 -17.68
N HIS A 39 6.30 -9.16 -17.63
CA HIS A 39 7.36 -9.82 -18.39
C HIS A 39 8.12 -10.79 -17.47
N GLU A 40 8.40 -11.99 -17.97
CA GLU A 40 8.95 -13.08 -17.16
C GLU A 40 10.31 -12.73 -16.55
N ASP A 41 11.15 -12.03 -17.29
CA ASP A 41 12.52 -11.68 -16.88
C ASP A 41 12.62 -10.47 -15.93
N CYS A 42 11.49 -9.78 -15.66
CA CYS A 42 11.44 -8.58 -14.80
C CYS A 42 11.26 -8.95 -13.32
N MET A 43 12.20 -9.74 -12.77
CA MET A 43 12.15 -10.23 -11.38
C MET A 43 12.14 -9.10 -10.33
N VAL A 44 12.83 -7.98 -10.62
CA VAL A 44 12.92 -6.83 -9.71
C VAL A 44 11.55 -6.15 -9.59
N GLU A 45 10.87 -5.94 -10.69
CA GLU A 45 9.54 -5.33 -10.74
C GLU A 45 8.48 -6.23 -10.10
N GLN A 46 8.58 -7.56 -10.30
CA GLN A 46 7.73 -8.56 -9.64
C GLN A 46 7.93 -8.54 -8.12
N HIS A 47 9.19 -8.50 -7.64
CA HIS A 47 9.50 -8.36 -6.24
C HIS A 47 8.98 -7.05 -5.65
N ASP A 48 9.19 -5.93 -6.33
CA ASP A 48 8.75 -4.62 -5.87
C ASP A 48 7.24 -4.51 -5.86
N MET A 49 6.55 -5.10 -6.85
CA MET A 49 5.09 -5.22 -6.88
C MET A 49 4.55 -6.05 -5.70
N ARG A 50 5.24 -7.12 -5.30
CA ARG A 50 4.93 -7.89 -4.08
C ARG A 50 4.99 -7.01 -2.83
N ILE A 51 6.00 -6.14 -2.73
CA ILE A 51 6.14 -5.20 -1.61
C ILE A 51 5.01 -4.16 -1.62
N ALA A 52 4.61 -3.66 -2.80
CA ALA A 52 3.48 -2.76 -2.95
C ALA A 52 2.15 -3.43 -2.56
N ALA A 53 1.91 -4.66 -3.01
CA ALA A 53 0.74 -5.47 -2.62
C ALA A 53 0.68 -5.69 -1.10
N LYS A 54 1.82 -5.98 -0.46
CA LYS A 54 1.93 -6.11 1.00
C LYS A 54 1.54 -4.82 1.72
N ARG A 55 2.00 -3.66 1.24
CA ARG A 55 1.65 -2.35 1.82
C ARG A 55 0.17 -2.03 1.66
N LEU A 56 -0.38 -2.28 0.48
CA LEU A 56 -1.83 -2.09 0.22
C LEU A 56 -2.66 -3.02 1.11
N ARG A 57 -2.27 -4.27 1.25
CA ARG A 57 -2.94 -5.23 2.14
C ARG A 57 -2.98 -4.73 3.58
N TYR A 58 -1.85 -4.29 4.14
CA TYR A 58 -1.77 -3.87 5.54
C TYR A 58 -2.60 -2.62 5.83
N ILE A 59 -2.62 -1.64 4.93
CA ILE A 59 -3.51 -0.49 5.16
C ILE A 59 -4.97 -0.90 5.07
N LEU A 60 -5.34 -1.81 4.16
CA LEU A 60 -6.70 -2.32 4.05
C LEU A 60 -7.10 -3.17 5.26
N GLU A 61 -6.19 -3.95 5.86
CA GLU A 61 -6.47 -4.71 7.10
C GLU A 61 -6.93 -3.78 8.24
N ALA A 62 -6.37 -2.57 8.31
CA ALA A 62 -6.73 -1.59 9.33
C ALA A 62 -7.93 -0.71 8.97
N THR A 63 -8.26 -0.57 7.67
CA THR A 63 -9.17 0.49 7.21
C THR A 63 -10.23 0.04 6.20
N GLU A 64 -10.34 -1.25 5.90
CA GLU A 64 -11.25 -1.77 4.86
C GLU A 64 -12.72 -1.36 5.07
N PHE A 65 -13.14 -1.18 6.32
CA PHE A 65 -14.50 -0.74 6.67
C PHE A 65 -14.83 0.68 6.16
N CYS A 66 -13.82 1.51 5.88
CA CYS A 66 -14.01 2.84 5.29
C CYS A 66 -14.47 2.79 3.82
N PHE A 67 -14.33 1.65 3.14
CA PHE A 67 -14.54 1.51 1.70
C PHE A 67 -15.71 0.58 1.33
N GLY A 68 -16.61 0.31 2.27
CA GLY A 68 -17.75 -0.55 2.09
C GLY A 68 -17.35 -1.94 1.57
N ARG A 69 -18.10 -2.48 0.60
CA ARG A 69 -17.82 -3.83 0.04
C ARG A 69 -16.50 -3.91 -0.75
N SER A 70 -15.99 -2.79 -1.25
CA SER A 70 -14.75 -2.74 -2.03
C SER A 70 -13.51 -3.00 -1.17
N GLY A 71 -13.49 -2.53 0.08
CA GLY A 71 -12.36 -2.71 1.02
C GLY A 71 -12.01 -4.16 1.29
N PRO A 72 -12.95 -4.98 1.86
CA PRO A 72 -12.69 -6.39 2.13
C PRO A 72 -12.38 -7.22 0.87
N ALA A 73 -13.01 -6.87 -0.27
CA ALA A 73 -12.73 -7.53 -1.54
C ALA A 73 -11.29 -7.27 -2.00
N ALA A 74 -10.86 -6.01 -2.04
CA ALA A 74 -9.51 -5.61 -2.44
C ALA A 74 -8.45 -6.14 -1.46
N ARG A 75 -8.72 -6.16 -0.15
CA ARG A 75 -7.80 -6.75 0.84
C ARG A 75 -7.53 -8.23 0.56
N ARG A 76 -8.57 -9.02 0.28
CA ARG A 76 -8.40 -10.44 -0.08
C ARG A 76 -7.54 -10.58 -1.34
N ARG A 77 -7.83 -9.81 -2.39
CA ARG A 77 -7.08 -9.87 -3.66
C ARG A 77 -5.64 -9.38 -3.52
N ALA A 78 -5.38 -8.36 -2.70
CA ALA A 78 -4.02 -7.94 -2.37
C ALA A 78 -3.24 -9.03 -1.60
N LYS A 79 -3.92 -9.79 -0.73
CA LYS A 79 -3.33 -10.95 -0.04
C LYS A 79 -3.00 -12.08 -1.02
N ASP A 80 -3.93 -12.41 -1.93
CA ASP A 80 -3.75 -13.46 -2.93
C ASP A 80 -2.58 -13.11 -3.86
N LEU A 81 -2.55 -11.88 -4.38
CA LEU A 81 -1.46 -11.36 -5.20
C LEU A 81 -0.11 -11.44 -4.49
N GLN A 82 -0.06 -10.98 -3.23
CA GLN A 82 1.16 -11.06 -2.42
C GLN A 82 1.63 -12.51 -2.24
N GLY A 83 0.70 -13.46 -2.08
CA GLY A 83 0.99 -14.88 -1.97
C GLY A 83 1.65 -15.43 -3.24
N ILE A 84 1.03 -15.20 -4.39
CA ILE A 84 1.55 -15.66 -5.70
C ILE A 84 2.95 -15.08 -5.97
N LEU A 85 3.11 -13.76 -5.82
CA LEU A 85 4.41 -13.10 -6.01
C LEU A 85 5.43 -13.49 -4.93
N GLY A 86 4.98 -13.94 -3.75
CA GLY A 86 5.82 -14.48 -2.70
C GLY A 86 6.45 -15.80 -3.12
N GLU A 87 5.64 -16.74 -3.58
CA GLU A 87 6.10 -18.04 -4.06
C GLU A 87 7.01 -17.91 -5.29
N LEU A 88 6.71 -16.94 -6.18
CA LEU A 88 7.55 -16.61 -7.34
C LEU A 88 8.93 -16.13 -6.90
N HIS A 89 8.97 -15.17 -5.96
CA HIS A 89 10.21 -14.65 -5.40
C HIS A 89 11.04 -15.72 -4.67
N ASP A 90 10.39 -16.66 -3.99
CA ASP A 90 11.08 -17.77 -3.31
C ASP A 90 11.81 -18.65 -4.34
N CYS A 91 11.25 -18.84 -5.54
CA CYS A 91 11.95 -19.50 -6.64
C CYS A 91 13.15 -18.68 -7.14
N ASP A 92 13.00 -17.36 -7.32
CA ASP A 92 14.06 -16.45 -7.74
C ASP A 92 15.26 -16.42 -6.77
N VAL A 93 14.98 -16.63 -5.48
CA VAL A 93 16.04 -16.72 -4.44
C VAL A 93 16.64 -18.11 -4.35
N MET A 94 15.84 -19.16 -4.56
CA MET A 94 16.28 -20.54 -4.40
C MET A 94 17.16 -21.01 -5.56
N LEU A 95 16.79 -20.71 -6.81
CA LEU A 95 17.49 -21.19 -7.99
C LEU A 95 18.99 -20.81 -8.00
N PRO A 96 19.37 -19.54 -7.82
CA PRO A 96 20.80 -19.18 -7.77
C PRO A 96 21.56 -19.85 -6.62
N ARG A 97 20.92 -20.14 -5.49
CA ARG A 97 21.54 -20.84 -4.36
C ARG A 97 21.83 -22.31 -4.69
N VAL A 98 20.88 -22.98 -5.36
CA VAL A 98 21.08 -24.37 -5.82
C VAL A 98 22.20 -24.44 -6.84
N GLU A 99 22.24 -23.53 -7.82
CA GLU A 99 23.29 -23.45 -8.83
C GLU A 99 24.65 -23.16 -8.22
N HIS A 100 24.71 -22.23 -7.27
CA HIS A 100 25.95 -21.92 -6.54
C HIS A 100 26.49 -23.14 -5.79
N HIS A 101 25.63 -23.83 -5.04
CA HIS A 101 26.04 -25.04 -4.31
C HIS A 101 26.48 -26.17 -5.24
N LEU A 102 25.80 -26.33 -6.37
CA LEU A 102 26.21 -27.29 -7.42
C LEU A 102 27.63 -26.97 -7.96
N ALA A 103 27.90 -25.68 -8.19
CA ALA A 103 29.22 -25.22 -8.65
C ALA A 103 30.31 -25.47 -7.59
N GLU A 104 30.02 -25.23 -6.30
CA GLU A 104 30.94 -25.53 -5.20
C GLU A 104 31.30 -27.01 -5.14
N LEU A 105 30.32 -27.92 -5.20
CA LEU A 105 30.55 -29.36 -5.17
C LEU A 105 31.34 -29.82 -6.38
N ARG A 106 31.06 -29.30 -7.58
CA ARG A 106 31.83 -29.59 -8.80
C ARG A 106 33.30 -29.14 -8.68
N SER A 107 33.52 -27.96 -8.09
CA SER A 107 34.89 -27.45 -7.85
C SER A 107 35.65 -28.31 -6.84
N ALA A 108 34.99 -28.72 -5.74
CA ALA A 108 35.58 -29.60 -4.74
C ALA A 108 35.94 -30.96 -5.33
N ASP A 109 35.07 -31.54 -6.15
CA ASP A 109 35.32 -32.82 -6.81
C ASP A 109 36.46 -32.73 -7.85
N ALA A 110 36.53 -31.64 -8.61
CA ALA A 110 37.65 -31.41 -9.53
C ALA A 110 38.98 -31.33 -8.76
N GLY A 111 39.01 -30.65 -7.60
CA GLY A 111 40.18 -30.65 -6.71
C GLY A 111 40.57 -32.04 -6.22
N ALA A 112 39.60 -32.82 -5.74
CA ALA A 112 39.82 -34.18 -5.26
C ALA A 112 40.33 -35.14 -6.38
N VAL A 113 39.80 -34.99 -7.59
CA VAL A 113 40.30 -35.76 -8.77
C VAL A 113 41.74 -35.38 -9.11
N ARG A 114 42.05 -34.07 -9.10
CA ARG A 114 43.42 -33.57 -9.35
C ARG A 114 44.41 -34.06 -8.29
N GLU A 115 44.03 -34.04 -7.03
CA GLU A 115 44.84 -34.55 -5.91
C GLU A 115 45.20 -36.06 -6.08
N ARG A 116 44.16 -36.87 -6.41
CA ARG A 116 44.34 -38.32 -6.63
C ARG A 116 45.20 -38.65 -7.83
N ALA A 117 45.28 -37.81 -8.83
CA ALA A 117 46.16 -38.00 -9.98
C ALA A 117 47.65 -37.81 -9.63
N GLY A 118 47.96 -37.11 -8.53
CA GLY A 118 49.33 -36.89 -8.07
C GLY A 118 50.21 -36.23 -9.14
N ASN A 119 51.32 -36.88 -9.49
CA ASN A 119 52.27 -36.41 -10.47
C ASN A 119 52.05 -37.01 -11.88
N ALA A 120 50.89 -37.59 -12.16
CA ALA A 120 50.56 -38.13 -13.48
C ALA A 120 50.60 -37.03 -14.55
N GLY A 121 51.09 -37.32 -15.74
CA GLY A 121 51.18 -36.38 -16.86
C GLY A 121 49.80 -36.03 -17.48
N ASP A 122 48.78 -36.88 -17.21
CA ASP A 122 47.40 -36.66 -17.61
C ASP A 122 46.43 -37.29 -16.60
N LEU A 123 45.15 -36.94 -16.67
CA LEU A 123 44.10 -37.43 -15.78
C LEU A 123 43.41 -38.68 -16.36
N ASP A 124 43.32 -39.74 -15.54
CA ASP A 124 42.45 -40.87 -15.86
C ASP A 124 40.97 -40.48 -15.70
N PRO A 125 40.14 -40.54 -16.77
CA PRO A 125 38.72 -40.23 -16.69
C PRO A 125 37.96 -41.06 -15.65
N ALA A 126 38.43 -42.27 -15.30
CA ALA A 126 37.82 -43.11 -14.27
C ALA A 126 37.91 -42.50 -12.87
N LEU A 127 38.79 -41.55 -12.60
CA LEU A 127 38.86 -40.82 -11.33
C LEU A 127 37.64 -39.94 -11.12
N ALA A 128 37.10 -39.32 -12.17
CA ALA A 128 35.88 -38.51 -12.10
C ALA A 128 34.65 -39.36 -11.71
N ALA A 129 34.58 -40.61 -12.16
CA ALA A 129 33.53 -41.54 -11.77
C ALA A 129 33.53 -41.92 -10.28
N ARG A 130 34.63 -41.59 -9.57
CA ARG A 130 34.83 -41.86 -8.13
C ARG A 130 34.86 -40.57 -7.29
N ALA A 131 34.43 -39.45 -7.88
CA ALA A 131 34.36 -38.18 -7.19
C ALA A 131 33.39 -38.25 -5.97
N PRO A 132 33.75 -37.62 -4.82
CA PRO A 132 33.00 -37.76 -3.56
C PRO A 132 31.54 -37.35 -3.65
N HIS A 133 31.23 -36.29 -4.40
CA HIS A 133 29.88 -35.66 -4.44
C HIS A 133 29.07 -36.01 -5.70
N ARG A 134 29.54 -36.95 -6.53
CA ARG A 134 28.89 -37.30 -7.83
C ARG A 134 27.39 -37.60 -7.73
N THR A 135 26.90 -38.16 -6.61
CA THR A 135 25.48 -38.47 -6.39
C THR A 135 24.68 -37.25 -5.98
N ALA A 136 25.32 -36.25 -5.35
CA ALA A 136 24.67 -35.01 -4.97
C ALA A 136 24.27 -34.15 -6.19
N TYR A 137 25.07 -34.17 -7.27
CA TYR A 137 24.81 -33.40 -8.49
C TYR A 137 23.43 -33.67 -9.06
N ARG A 138 23.06 -34.95 -9.22
CA ARG A 138 21.75 -35.33 -9.78
C ARG A 138 20.60 -34.80 -8.97
N GLY A 139 20.71 -34.82 -7.63
CA GLY A 139 19.67 -34.27 -6.75
C GLY A 139 19.49 -32.76 -6.90
N LEU A 140 20.62 -32.03 -6.95
CA LEU A 140 20.62 -30.58 -7.12
C LEU A 140 20.15 -30.16 -8.52
N GLU A 141 20.55 -30.87 -9.58
CA GLU A 141 20.10 -30.64 -10.96
C GLU A 141 18.60 -30.86 -11.09
N VAL A 142 18.06 -31.94 -10.51
CA VAL A 142 16.60 -32.16 -10.48
C VAL A 142 15.89 -31.08 -9.69
N LEU A 143 16.45 -30.61 -8.58
CA LEU A 143 15.90 -29.50 -7.80
C LEU A 143 15.90 -28.19 -8.61
N ALA A 144 16.99 -27.88 -9.32
CA ALA A 144 17.06 -26.70 -10.18
C ALA A 144 15.97 -26.72 -11.27
N VAL A 145 15.83 -27.85 -11.98
CA VAL A 145 14.76 -28.03 -13.00
C VAL A 145 13.37 -27.87 -12.39
N TYR A 146 13.14 -28.43 -11.21
CA TYR A 146 11.86 -28.27 -10.49
C TYR A 146 11.57 -26.80 -10.16
N VAL A 147 12.55 -26.09 -9.58
CA VAL A 147 12.38 -24.69 -9.17
C VAL A 147 12.15 -23.80 -10.38
N GLU A 148 12.87 -24.02 -11.48
CA GLU A 148 12.68 -23.29 -12.74
C GLU A 148 11.27 -23.51 -13.33
N ALA A 149 10.85 -24.79 -13.45
CA ALA A 149 9.54 -25.12 -13.94
C ALA A 149 8.41 -24.54 -13.05
N ARG A 150 8.60 -24.62 -11.71
CA ARG A 150 7.66 -24.03 -10.76
C ARG A 150 7.58 -22.51 -10.90
N ARG A 151 8.71 -21.84 -11.13
CA ARG A 151 8.76 -20.39 -11.35
C ARG A 151 7.91 -19.98 -12.56
N ARG A 152 8.06 -20.69 -13.69
CA ARG A 152 7.27 -20.44 -14.90
C ARG A 152 5.77 -20.61 -14.65
N LEU A 153 5.37 -21.71 -14.01
CA LEU A 153 3.97 -21.94 -13.62
C LEU A 153 3.41 -20.83 -12.73
N LEU A 154 4.18 -20.37 -11.74
CA LEU A 154 3.76 -19.30 -10.83
C LEU A 154 3.66 -17.95 -11.55
N PHE A 155 4.53 -17.71 -12.54
CA PHE A 155 4.47 -16.51 -13.36
C PHE A 155 3.22 -16.48 -14.24
N GLU A 156 2.87 -17.60 -14.90
CA GLU A 156 1.62 -17.74 -15.64
C GLU A 156 0.41 -17.48 -14.75
N ARG A 157 0.38 -18.10 -13.57
CA ARG A 157 -0.67 -17.87 -12.56
C ARG A 157 -0.76 -16.41 -12.09
N PHE A 158 0.36 -15.72 -11.97
CA PHE A 158 0.39 -14.29 -11.65
C PHE A 158 -0.24 -13.46 -12.75
N ARG A 159 0.11 -13.71 -14.01
CA ARG A 159 -0.48 -13.02 -15.18
C ARG A 159 -1.99 -13.23 -15.26
N GLU A 160 -2.45 -14.47 -15.18
CA GLU A 160 -3.87 -14.83 -15.21
C GLU A 160 -4.64 -14.13 -14.06
N PHE A 161 -4.08 -14.17 -12.85
CA PHE A 161 -4.65 -13.48 -11.69
C PHE A 161 -4.78 -11.98 -11.95
N TRP A 162 -3.73 -11.34 -12.46
CA TRP A 162 -3.77 -9.90 -12.71
C TRP A 162 -4.83 -9.56 -13.76
N GLU A 163 -4.86 -10.25 -14.88
CA GLU A 163 -5.85 -10.08 -15.94
C GLU A 163 -7.29 -10.28 -15.43
N GLU A 164 -7.50 -11.26 -14.56
CA GLU A 164 -8.80 -11.48 -13.92
C GLU A 164 -9.21 -10.27 -13.06
N GLN A 165 -8.29 -9.73 -12.25
CA GLN A 165 -8.61 -8.58 -11.41
C GLN A 165 -8.86 -7.30 -12.21
N GLU A 166 -8.15 -7.09 -13.32
CA GLU A 166 -8.40 -5.99 -14.26
C GLU A 166 -9.79 -6.13 -14.89
N ARG A 167 -10.11 -7.28 -15.47
CA ARG A 167 -11.45 -7.54 -16.05
C ARG A 167 -12.57 -7.40 -15.01
N ALA A 168 -12.33 -7.83 -13.80
CA ALA A 168 -13.27 -7.69 -12.71
C ALA A 168 -13.37 -6.24 -12.20
N GLY A 169 -12.46 -5.34 -12.57
CA GLY A 169 -12.40 -3.96 -12.11
C GLY A 169 -12.20 -3.85 -10.59
N THR A 170 -11.45 -4.77 -9.99
CA THR A 170 -11.27 -4.83 -8.53
C THR A 170 -10.59 -3.58 -7.99
N TRP A 171 -9.52 -3.18 -8.65
CA TRP A 171 -8.72 -2.02 -8.26
C TRP A 171 -9.45 -0.70 -8.51
N ASP A 172 -10.19 -0.60 -9.63
CA ASP A 172 -10.99 0.59 -9.96
C ASP A 172 -12.16 0.79 -8.98
N ARG A 173 -12.77 -0.31 -8.52
CA ARG A 173 -13.82 -0.19 -7.48
C ARG A 173 -13.27 0.31 -6.16
N LEU A 174 -12.05 -0.12 -5.79
CA LEU A 174 -11.39 0.38 -4.58
C LEU A 174 -11.04 1.85 -4.72
N ASP A 175 -10.49 2.25 -5.86
CA ASP A 175 -10.11 3.62 -6.15
C ASP A 175 -11.32 4.56 -6.07
N ARG A 176 -12.39 4.24 -6.80
CA ARG A 176 -13.67 4.97 -6.72
C ARG A 176 -14.27 5.01 -5.31
N ALA A 177 -14.06 3.97 -4.50
CA ALA A 177 -14.52 3.99 -3.11
C ALA A 177 -13.69 4.95 -2.26
N ALA A 178 -12.38 5.02 -2.47
CA ALA A 178 -11.50 5.99 -1.83
C ALA A 178 -11.83 7.42 -2.25
N GLU A 179 -12.07 7.66 -3.55
CA GLU A 179 -12.51 8.98 -4.08
C GLU A 179 -13.80 9.44 -3.42
N ARG A 180 -14.82 8.58 -3.34
CA ARG A 180 -16.10 8.90 -2.65
C ARG A 180 -15.86 9.25 -1.19
N THR A 181 -15.01 8.52 -0.49
CA THR A 181 -14.68 8.80 0.92
C THR A 181 -14.05 10.18 1.10
N LEU A 182 -13.18 10.59 0.17
CA LEU A 182 -12.58 11.94 0.18
C LEU A 182 -13.60 13.03 -0.15
N GLU A 183 -14.46 12.80 -1.11
CA GLU A 183 -15.52 13.74 -1.49
C GLU A 183 -16.53 13.95 -0.36
N ASP A 184 -16.98 12.87 0.26
CA ASP A 184 -17.88 12.94 1.43
C ASP A 184 -17.23 13.71 2.60
N ALA A 185 -15.93 13.54 2.82
CA ALA A 185 -15.20 14.27 3.83
C ALA A 185 -15.11 15.77 3.50
N ARG A 186 -14.92 16.12 2.23
CA ARG A 186 -14.93 17.50 1.74
C ARG A 186 -16.27 18.16 1.96
N ILE A 187 -17.35 17.50 1.54
CA ILE A 187 -18.73 18.02 1.69
C ILE A 187 -19.06 18.25 3.16
N ARG A 188 -18.73 17.31 4.05
CA ARG A 188 -18.95 17.47 5.49
C ARG A 188 -18.19 18.66 6.07
N ARG A 189 -16.94 18.85 5.68
CA ARG A 189 -16.12 19.99 6.14
C ARG A 189 -16.73 21.33 5.70
N GLU A 190 -17.09 21.46 4.44
CA GLU A 190 -17.75 22.65 3.92
C GLU A 190 -19.09 22.93 4.62
N ALA A 191 -19.87 21.89 4.93
CA ALA A 191 -21.11 22.04 5.68
C ALA A 191 -20.86 22.51 7.12
N MET A 192 -19.87 21.95 7.80
CA MET A 192 -19.47 22.41 9.15
C MET A 192 -19.01 23.86 9.15
N GLU A 193 -18.14 24.26 8.21
CA GLU A 193 -17.68 25.64 8.10
C GLU A 193 -18.83 26.63 7.82
N ARG A 194 -19.83 26.23 7.01
CA ARG A 194 -21.04 27.04 6.78
C ARG A 194 -21.87 27.16 8.06
N ALA A 195 -22.08 26.07 8.78
CA ALA A 195 -22.83 26.07 10.03
C ALA A 195 -22.14 26.93 11.10
N GLU A 196 -20.83 26.85 11.24
CA GLU A 196 -20.06 27.70 12.16
C GLU A 196 -20.13 29.17 11.79
N ARG A 197 -20.03 29.51 10.49
CA ARG A 197 -20.22 30.92 10.04
C ARG A 197 -21.59 31.43 10.33
N ALA A 198 -22.65 30.62 10.09
CA ALA A 198 -24.01 30.99 10.40
C ALA A 198 -24.24 31.18 11.90
N ALA A 199 -23.70 30.29 12.73
CA ALA A 199 -23.79 30.41 14.18
C ALA A 199 -23.10 31.68 14.72
N ARG A 200 -21.93 32.03 14.20
CA ARG A 200 -21.23 33.29 14.55
C ARG A 200 -22.09 34.52 14.14
N ALA A 201 -22.57 34.53 12.90
CA ALA A 201 -23.42 35.65 12.44
C ALA A 201 -24.69 35.82 13.28
N LEU A 202 -25.30 34.71 13.71
CA LEU A 202 -26.48 34.78 14.62
C LEU A 202 -26.09 35.35 15.98
N ALA A 203 -24.99 34.90 16.58
CA ALA A 203 -24.50 35.41 17.87
C ALA A 203 -24.17 36.91 17.82
N ASP A 204 -23.56 37.36 16.71
CA ASP A 204 -23.27 38.78 16.48
C ASP A 204 -24.55 39.61 16.34
N ALA A 205 -25.56 39.11 15.63
CA ALA A 205 -26.87 39.76 15.50
C ALA A 205 -27.59 39.86 16.84
N GLU A 206 -27.64 38.78 17.61
CA GLU A 206 -28.22 38.81 18.98
C GLU A 206 -27.47 39.78 19.92
N GLY A 207 -26.13 39.85 19.80
CA GLY A 207 -25.32 40.81 20.53
C GLY A 207 -25.70 42.25 20.20
N ALA A 208 -25.81 42.58 18.91
CA ALA A 208 -26.20 43.90 18.42
C ALA A 208 -27.62 44.27 18.85
N GLU A 209 -28.58 43.34 18.84
CA GLU A 209 -29.94 43.55 19.32
C GLU A 209 -30.01 43.85 20.81
N ARG A 210 -29.24 43.11 21.64
CA ARG A 210 -29.12 43.35 23.09
C ARG A 210 -28.54 44.73 23.38
N GLU A 211 -27.51 45.15 22.65
CA GLU A 211 -26.93 46.49 22.79
C GLU A 211 -27.92 47.59 22.38
N ALA A 212 -28.64 47.41 21.26
CA ALA A 212 -29.65 48.35 20.82
C ALA A 212 -30.80 48.49 21.86
N ALA A 213 -31.27 47.36 22.41
CA ALA A 213 -32.26 47.36 23.47
C ALA A 213 -31.74 48.06 24.75
N ALA A 214 -30.48 47.87 25.13
CA ALA A 214 -29.88 48.56 26.29
C ALA A 214 -29.77 50.08 26.08
N ARG A 215 -29.39 50.52 24.86
CA ARG A 215 -29.36 51.96 24.50
C ARG A 215 -30.75 52.59 24.55
N ALA A 216 -31.75 51.90 23.99
CA ALA A 216 -33.16 52.38 24.02
C ALA A 216 -33.67 52.52 25.47
N ARG A 217 -33.39 51.58 26.35
CA ARG A 217 -33.75 51.68 27.77
C ARG A 217 -33.08 52.87 28.47
N ARG A 218 -31.79 53.14 28.25
CA ARG A 218 -31.08 54.30 28.80
C ARG A 218 -31.71 55.62 28.31
N ALA A 219 -31.97 55.75 27.01
CA ALA A 219 -32.59 56.91 26.44
C ALA A 219 -33.99 57.17 27.02
N ALA A 220 -34.81 56.12 27.23
CA ALA A 220 -36.10 56.22 27.85
C ALA A 220 -36.05 56.68 29.34
N GLU A 221 -35.03 56.23 30.10
CA GLU A 221 -34.80 56.64 31.46
C GLU A 221 -34.36 58.14 31.55
N GLU A 222 -33.46 58.54 30.67
CA GLU A 222 -33.04 59.96 30.57
C GLU A 222 -34.19 60.88 30.25
N LEU A 223 -35.05 60.46 29.31
CA LEU A 223 -36.24 61.22 28.94
C LEU A 223 -37.25 61.34 30.11
N ARG A 224 -37.38 60.27 30.92
CA ARG A 224 -38.20 60.22 32.09
C ARG A 224 -37.72 61.18 33.17
N LEU A 225 -36.40 61.18 33.45
CA LEU A 225 -35.80 62.10 34.42
C LEU A 225 -35.94 63.55 33.96
N ALA A 226 -35.69 63.89 32.71
CA ALA A 226 -35.82 65.23 32.16
C ALA A 226 -37.24 65.74 32.26
N ARG A 227 -38.29 64.87 32.09
CA ARG A 227 -39.71 65.25 32.29
C ARG A 227 -40.06 65.47 33.74
N HIS A 228 -39.49 64.75 34.66
CA HIS A 228 -39.67 64.93 36.09
C HIS A 228 -39.12 66.27 36.57
N ASP A 229 -37.90 66.64 36.14
CA ASP A 229 -37.27 67.89 36.46
C ASP A 229 -37.96 69.11 35.89
N ALA A 230 -38.52 69.00 34.68
CA ALA A 230 -39.31 70.05 34.08
C ALA A 230 -40.69 70.26 34.75
N GLY A 231 -41.26 69.20 35.32
CA GLY A 231 -42.54 69.29 36.09
C GLY A 231 -42.36 69.74 37.53
N SER A 232 -41.14 69.78 38.08
CA SER A 232 -40.84 70.18 39.47
C SER A 232 -40.52 71.70 39.61
N ASN A 233 -40.33 72.42 38.48
CA ASN A 233 -39.93 73.85 38.46
C ASN A 233 -41.06 74.78 37.94
N GLY A 234 -42.29 74.34 37.96
CA GLY A 234 -43.53 75.16 37.65
C GLY A 234 -44.47 75.14 38.87
#